data_1fb6f93bdba5264668bb38b160249db2
#
_entry.id   1fb6f93bdba5264668bb38b160249db2
#
_cell.length_a   1.000
_cell.length_b   1.000
_cell.length_c   1.000
_cell.angle_alpha   90.00
_cell.angle_beta   90.00
_cell.angle_gamma   90.00
#
_symmetry.space_group_name_H-M   'P 1'
#
loop_
_entity.id
_entity.type
_entity.pdbx_description
1 polymer ?
#
loop_
_entity_poly.entity_id
_entity_poly.type
_entity_poly.pdbx_seq_one_letter_code
_entity_poly.pdbx_strand_id
1 'polypeptide(L)'
;MENNTVKFLPDKAKRIVLFCDLRNSTDILMDFEQDIYSGIESPGVKAFTYAEFIMDVHETSYKELYLGHENTYAEIYGDGVMGIFPEDNAKYILENIYRLTKRMRTYNDSPSMGVFKPRIDIGFGITAGEVSFIYYPLDKRHHPVGRCVHEAARIEGISRLYDARVLISDRFFKFAEGYIYTDQRFSYRFIDRIILKGFREPITLFELLIDNDPRFEIKKNSMKEYSEAYSMYCRREWGTAAELFQKIYQEYGLGIGSVMAKRCDVLSKSPSNPDWNGIWNMKDK
;
A
#
# COMPACT_ATOMS: atom_id res chain seq x y z
N MET A 1 -18.99 13.98 19.46
CA MET A 1 -18.44 13.86 18.09
C MET A 1 -19.63 13.87 17.16
N GLU A 2 -19.84 15.02 16.52
CA GLU A 2 -20.99 15.20 15.62
C GLU A 2 -20.81 14.31 14.39
N ASN A 3 -21.89 13.58 14.07
CA ASN A 3 -22.04 12.79 12.88
C ASN A 3 -21.65 13.65 11.65
N ASN A 4 -20.49 13.40 11.06
CA ASN A 4 -20.23 13.84 9.69
C ASN A 4 -21.19 13.08 8.78
N THR A 5 -22.36 13.67 8.61
CA THR A 5 -23.38 13.23 7.68
C THR A 5 -22.73 13.28 6.31
N VAL A 6 -22.45 12.10 5.75
CA VAL A 6 -22.08 11.96 4.34
C VAL A 6 -23.22 12.60 3.55
N LYS A 7 -23.01 13.87 3.12
CA LYS A 7 -23.91 14.52 2.17
C LYS A 7 -23.96 13.62 0.94
N PHE A 8 -25.12 13.07 0.67
CA PHE A 8 -25.51 12.20 -0.43
C PHE A 8 -24.40 11.98 -1.48
N LEU A 9 -23.61 10.93 -1.28
CA LEU A 9 -22.82 10.38 -2.38
C LEU A 9 -23.80 9.72 -3.34
N PRO A 10 -23.74 9.99 -4.65
CA PRO A 10 -24.64 9.36 -5.60
C PRO A 10 -24.54 7.84 -5.50
N ASP A 11 -25.66 7.13 -5.64
CA ASP A 11 -25.79 5.68 -5.44
C ASP A 11 -24.76 4.85 -6.22
N LYS A 12 -24.24 5.38 -7.31
CA LYS A 12 -23.16 4.76 -8.10
C LYS A 12 -22.30 5.85 -8.75
N ALA A 13 -21.03 5.88 -8.45
CA ALA A 13 -20.10 6.82 -9.07
C ALA A 13 -18.69 6.22 -9.18
N LYS A 14 -17.91 6.74 -10.11
CA LYS A 14 -16.48 6.45 -10.15
C LYS A 14 -15.79 7.15 -8.98
N ARG A 15 -14.91 6.42 -8.30
CA ARG A 15 -14.22 6.85 -7.09
C ARG A 15 -12.80 6.33 -7.08
N ILE A 16 -11.94 7.01 -6.33
CA ILE A 16 -10.63 6.50 -5.93
C ILE A 16 -10.82 5.81 -4.59
N VAL A 17 -10.30 4.60 -4.47
CA VAL A 17 -10.32 3.80 -3.23
C VAL A 17 -8.89 3.59 -2.77
N LEU A 18 -8.63 3.95 -1.52
CA LEU A 18 -7.36 3.79 -0.83
C LEU A 18 -7.56 2.88 0.38
N PHE A 19 -6.72 1.87 0.50
CA PHE A 19 -6.51 1.14 1.75
C PHE A 19 -5.10 1.45 2.26
N CYS A 20 -4.98 1.69 3.56
CA CYS A 20 -3.69 1.71 4.23
C CYS A 20 -3.75 0.86 5.49
N ASP A 21 -2.66 0.16 5.80
CA ASP A 21 -2.60 -0.79 6.89
C ASP A 21 -1.23 -0.75 7.58
N LEU A 22 -1.22 -0.94 8.91
CA LEU A 22 0.01 -0.97 9.70
C LEU A 22 0.72 -2.30 9.46
N ARG A 23 1.95 -2.24 8.97
CA ARG A 23 2.77 -3.43 8.78
C ARG A 23 3.30 -3.95 10.11
N ASN A 24 3.35 -5.27 10.23
CA ASN A 24 3.81 -5.97 11.45
C ASN A 24 2.99 -5.64 12.72
N SER A 25 1.72 -5.27 12.58
CA SER A 25 0.85 -4.96 13.72
C SER A 25 0.78 -6.09 14.75
N THR A 26 0.77 -7.33 14.31
CA THR A 26 0.79 -8.51 15.18
C THR A 26 2.12 -8.64 15.94
N ASP A 27 3.26 -8.43 15.27
CA ASP A 27 4.57 -8.46 15.92
C ASP A 27 4.67 -7.32 16.95
N ILE A 28 4.21 -6.13 16.59
CA ILE A 28 4.13 -4.97 17.50
C ILE A 28 3.25 -5.28 18.72
N LEU A 29 2.09 -5.93 18.53
CA LEU A 29 1.25 -6.37 19.62
C LEU A 29 1.99 -7.32 20.56
N MET A 30 2.67 -8.33 20.00
CA MET A 30 3.45 -9.29 20.80
C MET A 30 4.58 -8.61 21.57
N ASP A 31 5.24 -7.63 20.97
CA ASP A 31 6.29 -6.84 21.64
C ASP A 31 5.72 -6.05 22.83
N PHE A 32 4.54 -5.44 22.68
CA PHE A 32 3.85 -4.76 23.80
C PHE A 32 3.48 -5.73 24.93
N GLU A 33 3.01 -6.94 24.59
CA GLU A 33 2.68 -7.95 25.58
C GLU A 33 3.91 -8.42 26.33
N GLN A 34 5.06 -8.62 25.65
CA GLN A 34 6.31 -9.03 26.28
C GLN A 34 6.87 -7.94 27.21
N ASP A 35 6.77 -6.66 26.83
CA ASP A 35 7.24 -5.55 27.65
C ASP A 35 6.43 -5.43 28.96
N ILE A 36 5.12 -5.63 28.89
CA ILE A 36 4.24 -5.70 30.07
C ILE A 36 4.65 -6.85 31.02
N TYR A 37 4.98 -8.04 30.48
CA TYR A 37 5.37 -9.20 31.26
C TYR A 37 6.81 -9.11 31.80
N SER A 38 7.69 -8.33 31.19
CA SER A 38 9.08 -8.18 31.64
C SER A 38 9.26 -7.31 32.88
N GLY A 39 8.19 -6.65 33.36
CA GLY A 39 8.18 -5.93 34.63
C GLY A 39 9.07 -4.68 34.67
N ILE A 40 9.39 -4.08 33.54
CA ILE A 40 10.13 -2.83 33.45
C ILE A 40 9.14 -1.66 33.70
N GLU A 41 8.55 -1.62 34.87
CA GLU A 41 7.91 -0.41 35.36
C GLU A 41 8.99 0.55 35.92
N SER A 42 9.42 1.49 35.10
CA SER A 42 10.10 2.65 35.61
C SER A 42 9.10 3.50 36.41
N PRO A 43 9.32 3.76 37.70
CA PRO A 43 8.40 4.55 38.51
C PRO A 43 8.14 5.91 37.86
N GLY A 44 6.89 6.20 37.50
CA GLY A 44 6.46 7.48 36.93
C GLY A 44 6.31 7.51 35.40
N VAL A 45 6.61 6.45 34.67
CA VAL A 45 6.32 6.32 33.23
C VAL A 45 5.06 5.49 33.06
N LYS A 46 3.98 6.12 32.57
CA LYS A 46 2.75 5.39 32.19
C LYS A 46 3.09 4.49 31.00
N ALA A 47 2.94 3.18 31.16
CA ALA A 47 3.10 2.26 30.05
C ALA A 47 2.09 2.61 28.94
N PHE A 48 2.60 2.90 27.75
CA PHE A 48 1.78 3.12 26.57
C PHE A 48 1.26 1.76 26.11
N THR A 49 -0.05 1.59 26.03
CA THR A 49 -0.65 0.32 25.66
C THR A 49 -0.69 0.18 24.12
N TYR A 50 -0.75 -1.06 23.63
CA TYR A 50 -0.96 -1.31 22.19
C TYR A 50 -2.24 -0.61 21.67
N ALA A 51 -3.30 -0.58 22.47
CA ALA A 51 -4.53 0.10 22.09
C ALA A 51 -4.33 1.62 21.90
N GLU A 52 -3.62 2.28 22.82
CA GLU A 52 -3.28 3.70 22.68
C GLU A 52 -2.40 3.94 21.45
N PHE A 53 -1.42 3.07 21.20
CA PHE A 53 -0.57 3.12 20.01
C PHE A 53 -1.38 3.00 18.71
N ILE A 54 -2.28 2.01 18.60
CA ILE A 54 -3.14 1.86 17.42
C ILE A 54 -4.09 3.05 17.26
N MET A 55 -4.65 3.56 18.34
CA MET A 55 -5.49 4.77 18.29
C MET A 55 -4.72 5.97 17.73
N ASP A 56 -3.48 6.20 18.14
CA ASP A 56 -2.64 7.28 17.63
C ASP A 56 -2.32 7.09 16.13
N VAL A 57 -2.03 5.86 15.70
CA VAL A 57 -1.81 5.53 14.28
C VAL A 57 -3.07 5.79 13.45
N HIS A 58 -4.24 5.33 13.92
CA HIS A 58 -5.52 5.57 13.26
C HIS A 58 -5.87 7.06 13.19
N GLU A 59 -5.76 7.76 14.31
CA GLU A 59 -6.10 9.18 14.39
C GLU A 59 -5.18 10.01 13.48
N THR A 60 -3.90 9.69 13.46
CA THR A 60 -2.93 10.34 12.57
C THR A 60 -3.22 10.04 11.11
N SER A 61 -3.46 8.77 10.77
CA SER A 61 -3.79 8.36 9.40
C SER A 61 -5.10 9.00 8.94
N TYR A 62 -6.12 9.01 9.80
CA TYR A 62 -7.40 9.63 9.50
C TYR A 62 -7.26 11.15 9.29
N LYS A 63 -6.55 11.84 10.19
CA LYS A 63 -6.33 13.29 10.09
C LYS A 63 -5.56 13.66 8.84
N GLU A 64 -4.49 12.95 8.52
CA GLU A 64 -3.66 13.27 7.36
C GLU A 64 -4.33 12.89 6.03
N LEU A 65 -5.08 11.80 5.98
CA LEU A 65 -5.63 11.31 4.72
C LEU A 65 -7.02 11.87 4.38
N TYR A 66 -7.86 12.19 5.38
CA TYR A 66 -9.29 12.42 5.14
C TYR A 66 -9.83 13.76 5.63
N LEU A 67 -9.19 14.42 6.61
CA LEU A 67 -9.72 15.69 7.12
C LEU A 67 -9.64 16.81 6.08
N GLY A 68 -10.74 17.55 5.97
CA GLY A 68 -10.83 18.74 5.10
C GLY A 68 -11.27 18.44 3.67
N HIS A 69 -11.67 17.21 3.34
CA HIS A 69 -12.18 16.86 2.02
C HIS A 69 -13.69 16.59 2.06
N GLU A 70 -14.46 17.42 1.32
CA GLU A 70 -15.87 17.15 1.10
C GLU A 70 -16.05 15.88 0.25
N ASN A 71 -17.17 15.18 0.48
CA ASN A 71 -17.55 13.97 -0.28
C ASN A 71 -16.56 12.80 -0.18
N THR A 72 -15.77 12.74 0.89
CA THR A 72 -14.94 11.57 1.21
C THR A 72 -15.62 10.67 2.21
N TYR A 73 -15.36 9.36 2.09
CA TYR A 73 -15.77 8.36 3.07
C TYR A 73 -14.51 7.74 3.66
N ALA A 74 -14.51 7.52 4.97
CA ALA A 74 -13.43 6.84 5.66
C ALA A 74 -13.97 5.87 6.70
N GLU A 75 -13.35 4.70 6.80
CA GLU A 75 -13.72 3.66 7.75
C GLU A 75 -12.47 2.93 8.26
N ILE A 76 -12.48 2.57 9.54
CA ILE A 76 -11.39 1.84 10.20
C ILE A 76 -11.68 0.34 10.10
N TYR A 77 -10.71 -0.44 9.68
CA TYR A 77 -10.75 -1.89 9.59
C TYR A 77 -9.54 -2.51 10.31
N GLY A 78 -9.76 -3.01 11.50
CA GLY A 78 -8.66 -3.57 12.29
C GLY A 78 -7.60 -2.53 12.60
N ASP A 79 -6.40 -2.71 12.12
CA ASP A 79 -5.24 -1.82 12.20
C ASP A 79 -5.05 -0.91 10.96
N GLY A 80 -6.00 -1.01 10.01
CA GLY A 80 -5.99 -0.24 8.78
C GLY A 80 -7.13 0.77 8.66
N VAL A 81 -7.03 1.62 7.65
CA VAL A 81 -8.05 2.61 7.30
C VAL A 81 -8.33 2.55 5.80
N MET A 82 -9.61 2.51 5.45
CA MET A 82 -10.09 2.65 4.08
C MET A 82 -10.59 4.06 3.83
N GLY A 83 -10.28 4.61 2.66
CA GLY A 83 -10.81 5.87 2.19
C GLY A 83 -11.36 5.78 0.78
N ILE A 84 -12.44 6.52 0.54
CA ILE A 84 -13.06 6.64 -0.78
C ILE A 84 -13.23 8.12 -1.11
N PHE A 85 -12.69 8.50 -2.27
CA PHE A 85 -12.58 9.89 -2.70
C PHE A 85 -13.20 10.09 -4.08
N PRO A 86 -13.68 11.31 -4.40
CA PRO A 86 -13.96 11.71 -5.76
C PRO A 86 -12.74 11.53 -6.69
N GLU A 87 -12.99 11.36 -7.99
CA GLU A 87 -11.92 11.16 -8.99
C GLU A 87 -10.93 12.34 -9.10
N ASP A 88 -11.41 13.55 -8.89
CA ASP A 88 -10.63 14.79 -8.94
C ASP A 88 -9.70 15.00 -7.72
N ASN A 89 -9.82 14.12 -6.72
CA ASN A 89 -8.99 14.21 -5.51
C ASN A 89 -7.62 13.51 -5.63
N ALA A 90 -7.20 13.06 -6.82
CA ALA A 90 -5.92 12.37 -6.97
C ALA A 90 -4.72 13.17 -6.44
N LYS A 91 -4.68 14.49 -6.70
CA LYS A 91 -3.64 15.38 -6.16
C LYS A 91 -3.65 15.39 -4.63
N TYR A 92 -4.82 15.52 -4.01
CA TYR A 92 -4.94 15.54 -2.55
C TYR A 92 -4.48 14.23 -1.93
N ILE A 93 -4.78 13.10 -2.55
CA ILE A 93 -4.34 11.79 -2.09
C ILE A 93 -2.81 11.72 -2.10
N LEU A 94 -2.15 12.18 -3.14
CA LEU A 94 -0.69 12.24 -3.21
C LEU A 94 -0.10 13.11 -2.10
N GLU A 95 -0.62 14.33 -1.91
CA GLU A 95 -0.19 15.25 -0.85
C GLU A 95 -0.42 14.67 0.55
N ASN A 96 -1.55 14.01 0.75
CA ASN A 96 -1.90 13.41 2.03
C ASN A 96 -0.98 12.23 2.38
N ILE A 97 -0.70 11.36 1.40
CA ILE A 97 0.27 10.28 1.57
C ILE A 97 1.67 10.85 1.86
N TYR A 98 2.08 11.91 1.15
CA TYR A 98 3.35 12.58 1.41
C TYR A 98 3.43 13.09 2.86
N ARG A 99 2.39 13.76 3.37
CA ARG A 99 2.35 14.25 4.74
C ARG A 99 2.40 13.10 5.75
N LEU A 100 1.59 12.07 5.54
CA LEU A 100 1.56 10.92 6.43
C LEU A 100 2.93 10.20 6.48
N THR A 101 3.53 9.93 5.33
CA THR A 101 4.84 9.26 5.26
C THR A 101 5.96 10.11 5.88
N LYS A 102 5.90 11.44 5.70
CA LYS A 102 6.83 12.37 6.37
C LYS A 102 6.65 12.33 7.89
N ARG A 103 5.41 12.32 8.38
CA ARG A 103 5.12 12.25 9.82
C ARG A 103 5.58 10.93 10.43
N MET A 104 5.34 9.82 9.75
CA MET A 104 5.86 8.50 10.14
C MET A 104 7.40 8.51 10.26
N ARG A 105 8.08 9.09 9.27
CA ARG A 105 9.54 9.22 9.30
C ARG A 105 9.99 10.04 10.51
N THR A 106 9.39 11.20 10.74
CA THR A 106 9.70 12.05 11.91
C THR A 106 9.51 11.29 13.22
N TYR A 107 8.41 10.54 13.33
CA TYR A 107 8.18 9.67 14.49
C TYR A 107 9.29 8.62 14.61
N ASN A 108 9.57 7.87 13.56
CA ASN A 108 10.57 6.81 13.59
C ASN A 108 11.99 7.29 13.90
N ASP A 109 12.34 8.50 13.47
CA ASP A 109 13.66 9.10 13.66
C ASP A 109 13.80 9.81 15.03
N SER A 110 12.69 10.04 15.76
CA SER A 110 12.74 10.65 17.08
C SER A 110 13.18 9.66 18.16
N PRO A 111 13.92 10.08 19.19
CA PRO A 111 14.41 9.19 20.25
C PRO A 111 13.27 8.58 21.07
N SER A 112 13.46 7.37 21.58
CA SER A 112 12.46 6.64 22.37
C SER A 112 12.27 7.15 23.80
N MET A 113 13.17 7.99 24.30
CA MET A 113 13.14 8.55 25.67
C MET A 113 13.04 7.47 26.77
N GLY A 114 13.53 6.26 26.50
CA GLY A 114 13.51 5.14 27.46
C GLY A 114 12.17 4.38 27.54
N VAL A 115 11.23 4.70 26.66
CA VAL A 115 9.94 3.98 26.54
C VAL A 115 9.98 3.08 25.30
N PHE A 116 9.32 1.92 25.35
CA PHE A 116 9.13 1.07 24.17
C PHE A 116 8.44 1.88 23.05
N LYS A 117 9.08 1.92 21.91
CA LYS A 117 8.64 2.73 20.77
C LYS A 117 8.71 1.89 19.50
N PRO A 118 7.60 1.27 19.09
CA PRO A 118 7.56 0.48 17.88
C PRO A 118 7.78 1.38 16.66
N ARG A 119 8.41 0.81 15.64
CA ARG A 119 8.56 1.47 14.34
C ARG A 119 7.25 1.44 13.58
N ILE A 120 6.78 2.58 13.10
CA ILE A 120 5.60 2.68 12.25
C ILE A 120 6.01 2.48 10.78
N ASP A 121 5.41 1.52 10.11
CA ASP A 121 5.46 1.34 8.67
C ASP A 121 4.05 1.03 8.15
N ILE A 122 3.53 1.87 7.25
CA ILE A 122 2.19 1.73 6.69
C ILE A 122 2.32 1.40 5.20
N GLY A 123 1.63 0.33 4.79
CA GLY A 123 1.42 -0.04 3.40
C GLY A 123 0.19 0.65 2.81
N PHE A 124 0.19 0.89 1.50
CA PHE A 124 -0.93 1.50 0.79
C PHE A 124 -1.27 0.73 -0.46
N GLY A 125 -2.57 0.56 -0.70
CA GLY A 125 -3.13 0.02 -1.94
C GLY A 125 -4.16 0.97 -2.51
N ILE A 126 -3.97 1.45 -3.76
CA ILE A 126 -4.84 2.46 -4.35
C ILE A 126 -5.29 2.04 -5.74
N THR A 127 -6.59 2.15 -5.97
CA THR A 127 -7.19 1.93 -7.28
C THR A 127 -8.33 2.90 -7.54
N ALA A 128 -8.91 2.87 -8.74
CA ALA A 128 -10.10 3.64 -9.07
C ALA A 128 -11.12 2.78 -9.82
N GLY A 129 -12.39 3.07 -9.59
CA GLY A 129 -13.48 2.37 -10.23
C GLY A 129 -14.85 2.77 -9.69
N GLU A 130 -15.89 2.06 -10.13
CA GLU A 130 -17.26 2.31 -9.66
C GLU A 130 -17.45 1.82 -8.23
N VAL A 131 -18.02 2.69 -7.37
CA VAL A 131 -18.46 2.39 -6.00
C VAL A 131 -19.92 2.76 -5.86
N SER A 132 -20.68 1.87 -5.24
CA SER A 132 -22.04 2.13 -4.77
C SER A 132 -22.05 2.17 -3.24
N PHE A 133 -22.94 2.97 -2.65
CA PHE A 133 -23.14 2.99 -1.21
C PHE A 133 -24.49 2.40 -0.88
N ILE A 134 -24.49 1.32 -0.10
CA ILE A 134 -25.71 0.61 0.32
C ILE A 134 -26.00 0.95 1.78
N TYR A 135 -27.22 1.46 2.03
CA TYR A 135 -27.67 1.70 3.40
C TYR A 135 -28.02 0.39 4.10
N TYR A 136 -27.40 0.15 5.25
CA TYR A 136 -27.69 -0.99 6.11
C TYR A 136 -28.55 -0.55 7.31
N PRO A 137 -29.80 -1.03 7.41
CA PRO A 137 -30.70 -0.65 8.52
C PRO A 137 -30.20 -1.08 9.90
N LEU A 138 -29.38 -2.13 9.96
CA LEU A 138 -28.89 -2.70 11.22
C LEU A 138 -27.96 -1.74 11.98
N ASP A 139 -27.03 -1.10 11.28
CA ASP A 139 -26.07 -0.16 11.87
C ASP A 139 -26.37 1.29 11.50
N LYS A 140 -27.41 1.52 10.69
CA LYS A 140 -27.86 2.84 10.19
C LYS A 140 -26.76 3.59 9.41
N ARG A 141 -25.91 2.85 8.69
CA ARG A 141 -24.80 3.42 7.91
C ARG A 141 -24.87 3.04 6.43
N HIS A 142 -24.21 3.83 5.62
CA HIS A 142 -23.95 3.49 4.22
C HIS A 142 -22.59 2.80 4.12
N HIS A 143 -22.58 1.60 3.55
CA HIS A 143 -21.34 0.85 3.30
C HIS A 143 -20.99 0.86 1.83
N PRO A 144 -19.72 1.06 1.49
CA PRO A 144 -19.27 1.05 0.12
C PRO A 144 -19.21 -0.36 -0.43
N VAL A 145 -19.74 -0.55 -1.63
CA VAL A 145 -19.72 -1.81 -2.36
C VAL A 145 -19.22 -1.56 -3.76
N GLY A 146 -18.27 -2.36 -4.20
CA GLY A 146 -17.72 -2.27 -5.55
C GLY A 146 -16.50 -3.15 -5.74
N ARG A 147 -16.25 -3.53 -7.00
CA ARG A 147 -15.06 -4.30 -7.35
C ARG A 147 -13.77 -3.60 -6.87
N CYS A 148 -13.67 -2.30 -7.07
CA CYS A 148 -12.50 -1.51 -6.71
C CYS A 148 -12.25 -1.44 -5.19
N VAL A 149 -13.27 -1.61 -4.34
CA VAL A 149 -13.10 -1.69 -2.89
C VAL A 149 -12.27 -2.94 -2.53
N HIS A 150 -12.68 -4.09 -3.04
CA HIS A 150 -11.94 -5.34 -2.84
C HIS A 150 -10.55 -5.31 -3.51
N GLU A 151 -10.46 -4.68 -4.66
CA GLU A 151 -9.21 -4.54 -5.41
C GLU A 151 -8.17 -3.72 -4.63
N ALA A 152 -8.55 -2.57 -4.07
CA ALA A 152 -7.67 -1.73 -3.26
C ALA A 152 -7.12 -2.48 -2.04
N ALA A 153 -7.97 -3.20 -1.32
CA ALA A 153 -7.56 -4.04 -0.19
C ALA A 153 -6.59 -5.17 -0.61
N ARG A 154 -6.80 -5.78 -1.80
CA ARG A 154 -5.87 -6.79 -2.33
C ARG A 154 -4.54 -6.19 -2.76
N ILE A 155 -4.55 -5.00 -3.35
CA ILE A 155 -3.33 -4.29 -3.74
C ILE A 155 -2.51 -3.93 -2.50
N GLU A 156 -3.16 -3.43 -1.43
CA GLU A 156 -2.49 -3.18 -0.16
C GLU A 156 -1.87 -4.48 0.37
N GLY A 157 -2.64 -5.56 0.49
CA GLY A 157 -2.19 -6.83 1.06
C GLY A 157 -1.01 -7.49 0.35
N ILE A 158 -0.72 -7.13 -0.92
CA ILE A 158 0.46 -7.60 -1.66
C ILE A 158 1.60 -6.58 -1.70
N SER A 159 1.42 -5.41 -1.12
CA SER A 159 2.42 -4.33 -1.14
C SER A 159 3.73 -4.76 -0.50
N ARG A 160 3.66 -5.54 0.58
CA ARG A 160 4.83 -6.11 1.25
C ARG A 160 5.56 -7.14 0.38
N LEU A 161 4.82 -7.98 -0.37
CA LEU A 161 5.41 -8.97 -1.26
C LEU A 161 6.36 -8.32 -2.27
N TYR A 162 5.96 -7.18 -2.82
CA TYR A 162 6.75 -6.43 -3.80
C TYR A 162 7.78 -5.46 -3.18
N ASP A 163 7.92 -5.46 -1.86
CA ASP A 163 8.75 -4.49 -1.15
C ASP A 163 8.44 -3.03 -1.57
N ALA A 164 7.15 -2.77 -1.74
CA ALA A 164 6.61 -1.48 -2.17
C ALA A 164 5.77 -0.87 -1.05
N ARG A 165 5.98 0.42 -0.74
CA ARG A 165 5.18 1.08 0.30
C ARG A 165 3.82 1.51 -0.22
N VAL A 166 3.76 2.11 -1.40
CA VAL A 166 2.53 2.63 -1.99
C VAL A 166 2.32 1.97 -3.34
N LEU A 167 1.50 0.92 -3.39
CA LEU A 167 1.10 0.27 -4.62
C LEU A 167 -0.15 0.93 -5.21
N ILE A 168 -0.09 1.25 -6.49
CA ILE A 168 -1.18 1.87 -7.22
C ILE A 168 -1.50 1.08 -8.48
N SER A 169 -2.77 1.04 -8.84
CA SER A 169 -3.22 0.46 -10.10
C SER A 169 -3.04 1.42 -11.28
N ASP A 170 -3.00 0.88 -12.50
CA ASP A 170 -3.07 1.64 -13.74
C ASP A 170 -4.30 2.55 -13.82
N ARG A 171 -5.41 2.15 -13.19
CA ARG A 171 -6.62 2.96 -13.14
C ARG A 171 -6.45 4.23 -12.29
N PHE A 172 -5.82 4.13 -11.13
CA PHE A 172 -5.50 5.30 -10.32
C PHE A 172 -4.38 6.12 -10.95
N PHE A 173 -3.37 5.46 -11.52
CA PHE A 173 -2.24 6.13 -12.17
C PHE A 173 -2.70 7.17 -13.21
N LYS A 174 -3.72 6.85 -14.01
CA LYS A 174 -4.29 7.76 -15.02
C LYS A 174 -4.81 9.09 -14.44
N PHE A 175 -5.29 9.11 -13.20
CA PHE A 175 -5.72 10.35 -12.53
C PHE A 175 -4.54 11.09 -11.89
N ALA A 176 -3.49 10.38 -11.53
CA ALA A 176 -2.35 10.91 -10.77
C ALA A 176 -1.15 11.31 -11.64
N GLU A 177 -1.02 10.74 -12.86
CA GLU A 177 0.19 10.84 -13.69
C GLU A 177 0.64 12.28 -13.95
N GLY A 178 -0.28 13.19 -14.26
CA GLY A 178 0.03 14.59 -14.50
C GLY A 178 0.69 15.28 -13.29
N TYR A 179 0.25 14.92 -12.08
CA TYR A 179 0.84 15.43 -10.84
C TYR A 179 2.18 14.76 -10.53
N ILE A 180 2.30 13.45 -10.77
CA ILE A 180 3.55 12.70 -10.56
C ILE A 180 4.66 13.23 -11.49
N TYR A 181 4.33 13.57 -12.74
CA TYR A 181 5.32 14.11 -13.69
C TYR A 181 5.73 15.56 -13.40
N THR A 182 4.88 16.35 -12.78
CA THR A 182 5.14 17.78 -12.56
C THR A 182 5.70 18.10 -11.17
N ASP A 183 5.55 17.21 -10.21
CA ASP A 183 6.01 17.40 -8.85
C ASP A 183 7.20 16.47 -8.52
N GLN A 184 8.38 17.06 -8.36
CA GLN A 184 9.65 16.34 -8.14
C GLN A 184 9.67 15.50 -6.84
N ARG A 185 8.75 15.74 -5.91
CA ARG A 185 8.60 14.91 -4.70
C ARG A 185 8.15 13.49 -5.01
N PHE A 186 7.54 13.30 -6.18
CA PHE A 186 7.00 12.03 -6.61
C PHE A 186 7.73 11.47 -7.82
N SER A 187 7.76 10.16 -7.90
CA SER A 187 8.13 9.40 -9.07
C SER A 187 7.34 8.09 -9.05
N TYR A 188 7.50 7.26 -10.03
CA TYR A 188 6.87 5.94 -10.03
C TYR A 188 7.79 4.92 -10.67
N ARG A 189 7.60 3.65 -10.32
CA ARG A 189 8.19 2.53 -11.06
C ARG A 189 7.12 1.50 -11.39
N PHE A 190 7.24 0.90 -12.55
CA PHE A 190 6.45 -0.26 -12.91
C PHE A 190 6.81 -1.43 -11.99
N ILE A 191 5.80 -2.16 -11.54
CA ILE A 191 5.98 -3.33 -10.66
C ILE A 191 5.65 -4.61 -11.39
N ASP A 192 4.40 -4.78 -11.85
CA ASP A 192 3.98 -6.07 -12.42
C ASP A 192 2.64 -5.95 -13.17
N ARG A 193 2.31 -7.02 -13.93
CA ARG A 193 0.98 -7.27 -14.47
C ARG A 193 0.44 -8.57 -13.89
N ILE A 194 -0.62 -8.47 -13.10
CA ILE A 194 -1.13 -9.61 -12.35
C ILE A 194 -2.65 -9.74 -12.46
N ILE A 195 -3.14 -10.94 -12.17
CA ILE A 195 -4.54 -11.18 -11.83
C ILE A 195 -4.60 -11.38 -10.32
N LEU A 196 -5.29 -10.48 -9.62
CA LEU A 196 -5.48 -10.56 -8.18
C LEU A 196 -6.35 -11.77 -7.79
N LYS A 197 -6.11 -12.34 -6.62
CA LYS A 197 -6.91 -13.47 -6.13
C LYS A 197 -8.41 -13.13 -6.12
N GLY A 198 -9.20 -13.97 -6.79
CA GLY A 198 -10.65 -13.79 -6.92
C GLY A 198 -11.09 -12.86 -8.05
N PHE A 199 -10.14 -12.32 -8.82
CA PHE A 199 -10.41 -11.52 -10.02
C PHE A 199 -10.14 -12.34 -11.28
N ARG A 200 -10.67 -11.88 -12.41
CA ARG A 200 -10.48 -12.54 -13.74
C ARG A 200 -9.67 -11.69 -14.71
N GLU A 201 -9.65 -10.39 -14.49
CA GLU A 201 -8.98 -9.44 -15.38
C GLU A 201 -7.64 -9.02 -14.78
N PRO A 202 -6.62 -8.88 -15.62
CA PRO A 202 -5.33 -8.41 -15.19
C PRO A 202 -5.37 -6.93 -14.83
N ILE A 203 -4.47 -6.57 -13.93
CA ILE A 203 -4.20 -5.20 -13.49
C ILE A 203 -2.72 -4.93 -13.63
N THR A 204 -2.35 -3.72 -14.03
CA THR A 204 -0.97 -3.25 -14.00
C THR A 204 -0.73 -2.50 -12.70
N LEU A 205 0.34 -2.82 -12.03
CA LEU A 205 0.74 -2.21 -10.76
C LEU A 205 1.97 -1.34 -10.95
N PHE A 206 1.94 -0.19 -10.29
CA PHE A 206 3.07 0.70 -10.13
C PHE A 206 3.32 0.94 -8.64
N GLU A 207 4.55 1.21 -8.26
CA GLU A 207 4.85 1.83 -6.96
C GLU A 207 4.97 3.34 -7.15
N LEU A 208 4.23 4.09 -6.35
CA LEU A 208 4.45 5.52 -6.17
C LEU A 208 5.68 5.70 -5.28
N LEU A 209 6.71 6.34 -5.79
CA LEU A 209 7.93 6.68 -5.06
C LEU A 209 7.80 8.09 -4.51
N ILE A 210 8.25 8.28 -3.27
CA ILE A 210 8.15 9.55 -2.54
C ILE A 210 9.53 9.92 -2.02
N ASP A 211 9.98 11.16 -2.23
CA ASP A 211 11.34 11.62 -1.91
C ASP A 211 11.71 11.55 -0.43
N ASN A 212 10.72 11.50 0.44
CA ASN A 212 10.93 11.29 1.86
C ASN A 212 11.18 9.82 2.26
N ASP A 213 11.07 8.85 1.31
CA ASP A 213 11.50 7.46 1.53
C ASP A 213 13.03 7.38 1.43
N PRO A 214 13.75 6.85 2.43
CA PRO A 214 15.21 6.68 2.37
C PRO A 214 15.70 5.87 1.16
N ARG A 215 14.83 5.03 0.56
CA ARG A 215 15.16 4.22 -0.61
C ARG A 215 14.72 4.83 -1.94
N PHE A 216 14.27 6.08 -1.95
CA PHE A 216 13.76 6.74 -3.15
C PHE A 216 14.75 6.68 -4.33
N GLU A 217 15.98 7.14 -4.11
CA GLU A 217 17.01 7.14 -5.16
C GLU A 217 17.45 5.72 -5.56
N ILE A 218 17.56 4.80 -4.60
CA ILE A 218 17.88 3.39 -4.87
C ILE A 218 16.84 2.78 -5.81
N LYS A 219 15.56 3.00 -5.51
CA LYS A 219 14.45 2.49 -6.32
C LYS A 219 14.43 3.13 -7.71
N LYS A 220 14.68 4.43 -7.83
CA LYS A 220 14.79 5.12 -9.13
C LYS A 220 15.95 4.57 -9.97
N ASN A 221 17.12 4.42 -9.37
CA ASN A 221 18.32 3.96 -10.09
C ASN A 221 18.17 2.52 -10.59
N SER A 222 17.41 1.67 -9.90
CA SER A 222 17.15 0.29 -10.31
C SER A 222 16.15 0.14 -11.47
N MET A 223 15.41 1.20 -11.84
CA MET A 223 14.27 1.10 -12.77
C MET A 223 14.63 0.57 -14.14
N LYS A 224 15.78 0.98 -14.68
CA LYS A 224 16.24 0.54 -16.00
C LYS A 224 16.52 -0.95 -16.00
N GLU A 225 17.31 -1.41 -15.05
CA GLU A 225 17.67 -2.83 -14.92
C GLU A 225 16.45 -3.71 -14.64
N TYR A 226 15.53 -3.22 -13.81
CA TYR A 226 14.26 -3.90 -13.57
C TYR A 226 13.42 -4.03 -14.84
N SER A 227 13.35 -2.99 -15.65
CA SER A 227 12.62 -2.99 -16.92
C SER A 227 13.22 -3.97 -17.93
N GLU A 228 14.56 -4.05 -18.00
CA GLU A 228 15.28 -5.02 -18.83
C GLU A 228 14.98 -6.46 -18.39
N ALA A 229 15.11 -6.75 -17.09
CA ALA A 229 14.79 -8.06 -16.52
C ALA A 229 13.32 -8.45 -16.76
N TYR A 230 12.38 -7.51 -16.59
CA TYR A 230 10.95 -7.77 -16.83
C TYR A 230 10.65 -8.01 -18.32
N SER A 231 11.35 -7.33 -19.23
CA SER A 231 11.24 -7.59 -20.66
C SER A 231 11.67 -9.02 -21.02
N MET A 232 12.77 -9.51 -20.43
CA MET A 232 13.21 -10.89 -20.60
C MET A 232 12.21 -11.90 -19.99
N TYR A 233 11.67 -11.58 -18.82
CA TYR A 233 10.60 -12.37 -18.19
C TYR A 233 9.41 -12.51 -19.12
N CYS A 234 8.95 -11.44 -19.75
CA CYS A 234 7.84 -11.48 -20.71
C CYS A 234 8.18 -12.27 -21.98
N ARG A 235 9.44 -12.27 -22.42
CA ARG A 235 9.92 -13.07 -23.56
C ARG A 235 10.20 -14.53 -23.21
N ARG A 236 9.97 -14.94 -21.95
CA ARG A 236 10.21 -16.29 -21.44
C ARG A 236 11.70 -16.68 -21.37
N GLU A 237 12.57 -15.71 -21.38
CA GLU A 237 14.02 -15.89 -21.15
C GLU A 237 14.27 -15.99 -19.62
N TRP A 238 13.56 -16.94 -18.98
CA TRP A 238 13.45 -16.98 -17.52
C TRP A 238 14.76 -17.20 -16.79
N GLY A 239 15.70 -17.91 -17.37
CA GLY A 239 17.05 -18.07 -16.80
C GLY A 239 17.75 -16.72 -16.67
N THR A 240 17.89 -16.00 -17.77
CA THR A 240 18.54 -14.67 -17.80
C THR A 240 17.75 -13.65 -16.97
N ALA A 241 16.41 -13.68 -17.04
CA ALA A 241 15.57 -12.81 -16.22
C ALA A 241 15.78 -13.07 -14.72
N ALA A 242 15.88 -14.34 -14.29
CA ALA A 242 16.13 -14.69 -12.90
C ALA A 242 17.48 -14.16 -12.39
N GLU A 243 18.54 -14.27 -13.21
CA GLU A 243 19.87 -13.74 -12.87
C GLU A 243 19.83 -12.23 -12.68
N LEU A 244 19.19 -11.49 -13.59
CA LEU A 244 19.06 -10.04 -13.50
C LEU A 244 18.21 -9.63 -12.29
N PHE A 245 17.09 -10.29 -12.01
CA PHE A 245 16.29 -10.02 -10.83
C PHE A 245 17.05 -10.32 -9.54
N GLN A 246 17.84 -11.41 -9.51
CA GLN A 246 18.69 -11.74 -8.36
C GLN A 246 19.77 -10.68 -8.15
N LYS A 247 20.36 -10.16 -9.23
CA LYS A 247 21.31 -9.05 -9.19
C LYS A 247 20.67 -7.81 -8.57
N ILE A 248 19.45 -7.45 -8.98
CA ILE A 248 18.70 -6.32 -8.40
C ILE A 248 18.51 -6.49 -6.89
N TYR A 249 18.19 -7.72 -6.44
CA TYR A 249 18.07 -8.00 -5.01
C TYR A 249 19.41 -7.82 -4.29
N GLN A 250 20.51 -8.31 -4.87
CA GLN A 250 21.85 -8.28 -4.25
C GLN A 250 22.45 -6.86 -4.22
N GLU A 251 22.34 -6.11 -5.32
CA GLU A 251 22.98 -4.80 -5.45
C GLU A 251 22.17 -3.66 -4.80
N TYR A 252 20.84 -3.70 -4.92
CA TYR A 252 19.97 -2.64 -4.42
C TYR A 252 19.21 -3.00 -3.15
N GLY A 253 19.28 -4.25 -2.68
CA GLY A 253 18.52 -4.72 -1.51
C GLY A 253 17.00 -4.71 -1.72
N LEU A 254 16.52 -4.71 -2.97
CA LEU A 254 15.10 -4.61 -3.30
C LEU A 254 14.44 -6.00 -3.34
N GLY A 255 13.55 -6.25 -2.38
CA GLY A 255 12.84 -7.54 -2.22
C GLY A 255 12.08 -8.02 -3.46
N ILE A 256 11.61 -7.10 -4.29
CA ILE A 256 10.95 -7.41 -5.56
C ILE A 256 11.84 -8.26 -6.49
N GLY A 257 13.16 -8.04 -6.48
CA GLY A 257 14.11 -8.86 -7.26
C GLY A 257 14.04 -10.33 -6.87
N SER A 258 14.06 -10.64 -5.56
CA SER A 258 13.90 -12.02 -5.07
C SER A 258 12.56 -12.64 -5.44
N VAL A 259 11.48 -11.90 -5.38
CA VAL A 259 10.13 -12.36 -5.76
C VAL A 259 10.07 -12.74 -7.23
N MET A 260 10.59 -11.88 -8.10
CA MET A 260 10.55 -12.09 -9.55
C MET A 260 11.50 -13.22 -9.98
N ALA A 261 12.69 -13.35 -9.36
CA ALA A 261 13.60 -14.46 -9.61
C ALA A 261 12.93 -15.81 -9.27
N LYS A 262 12.27 -15.92 -8.11
CA LYS A 262 11.51 -17.13 -7.73
C LYS A 262 10.39 -17.45 -8.72
N ARG A 263 9.71 -16.46 -9.27
CA ARG A 263 8.69 -16.69 -10.31
C ARG A 263 9.28 -17.22 -11.60
N CYS A 264 10.44 -16.70 -12.02
CA CYS A 264 11.17 -17.23 -13.16
C CYS A 264 11.51 -18.71 -12.96
N ASP A 265 11.96 -19.09 -11.76
CA ASP A 265 12.25 -20.49 -11.42
C ASP A 265 11.02 -21.40 -11.50
N VAL A 266 9.87 -20.93 -11.02
CA VAL A 266 8.59 -21.65 -11.11
C VAL A 266 8.16 -21.83 -12.56
N LEU A 267 8.24 -20.78 -13.35
CA LEU A 267 7.81 -20.79 -14.74
C LEU A 267 8.73 -21.67 -15.61
N SER A 268 10.03 -21.68 -15.36
CA SER A 268 10.99 -22.48 -16.09
C SER A 268 10.77 -24.00 -15.92
N LYS A 269 10.17 -24.40 -14.80
CA LYS A 269 9.87 -25.81 -14.45
C LYS A 269 8.47 -26.26 -14.84
N SER A 270 7.61 -25.32 -15.21
CA SER A 270 6.21 -25.60 -15.59
C SER A 270 6.08 -25.67 -17.11
N PRO A 271 5.26 -26.60 -17.67
CA PRO A 271 4.97 -26.58 -19.09
C PRO A 271 4.32 -25.22 -19.43
N SER A 272 5.02 -24.42 -20.21
CA SER A 272 4.58 -23.07 -20.53
C SER A 272 3.31 -23.12 -21.39
N ASN A 273 2.24 -22.44 -20.93
CA ASN A 273 1.15 -22.09 -21.82
C ASN A 273 1.74 -21.29 -23.00
N PRO A 274 1.59 -21.72 -24.27
CA PRO A 274 2.09 -20.99 -25.44
C PRO A 274 1.62 -19.53 -25.49
N ASP A 275 0.42 -19.27 -24.97
CA ASP A 275 -0.23 -17.96 -24.97
C ASP A 275 0.08 -17.10 -23.75
N TRP A 276 1.01 -17.53 -22.87
CA TRP A 276 1.39 -16.75 -21.70
C TRP A 276 2.05 -15.44 -22.11
N ASN A 277 1.56 -14.33 -21.57
CA ASN A 277 1.87 -12.96 -21.99
C ASN A 277 2.48 -12.11 -20.88
N GLY A 278 3.16 -12.70 -19.91
CA GLY A 278 3.79 -12.00 -18.79
C GLY A 278 2.86 -11.75 -17.61
N ILE A 279 1.60 -12.18 -17.66
CA ILE A 279 0.66 -11.97 -16.55
C ILE A 279 0.79 -13.09 -15.53
N TRP A 280 0.99 -12.69 -14.25
CA TRP A 280 1.03 -13.61 -13.13
C TRP A 280 -0.33 -13.72 -12.45
N ASN A 281 -0.82 -14.95 -12.25
CA ASN A 281 -2.07 -15.18 -11.52
C ASN A 281 -1.75 -15.42 -10.03
N MET A 282 -2.20 -14.50 -9.17
CA MET A 282 -2.03 -14.59 -7.72
C MET A 282 -3.00 -15.62 -7.15
N LYS A 283 -2.50 -16.80 -6.76
CA LYS A 283 -3.30 -17.87 -6.14
C LYS A 283 -3.47 -17.65 -4.64
N ASP A 284 -2.47 -17.06 -3.99
CA ASP A 284 -2.42 -16.76 -2.57
C ASP A 284 -2.33 -15.25 -2.30
N LYS A 285 -2.60 -14.87 -1.02
CA LYS A 285 -2.39 -13.49 -0.55
C LYS A 285 -0.91 -13.14 -0.61
#